data_d5ed9823c4303aa06a5338f153e98d00
#
_entry.id   d5ed9823c4303aa06a5338f153e98d00
#
_cell.length_a   1.000
_cell.length_b   1.000
_cell.length_c   1.000
_cell.angle_alpha   90.00
_cell.angle_beta   90.00
_cell.angle_gamma   90.00
#
_symmetry.space_group_name_H-M   'P 1'
#
loop_
_entity.id
_entity.type
_entity.pdbx_description
1 polymer ?
#
loop_
_entity_poly.entity_id
_entity_poly.type
_entity_poly.pdbx_seq_one_letter_code
_entity_poly.pdbx_strand_id
1 'polypeptide(L)'
;MTKESSFFLENRRGSLRISFDRIMYFFSERHRVHIVTTDGEKSFYGKLGELESSLPSCFVRIHNRYIINMKYLDSLEASHAVIGGEPLP
;
A
#
# COMPACT_ATOMS: atom_id res chain seq x y z
N MET A 1 -7.42 22.03 9.46
CA MET A 1 -6.33 21.34 9.31
C MET A 1 -6.47 20.14 8.45
N THR A 2 -5.57 19.92 7.66
CA THR A 2 -5.70 18.84 6.74
C THR A 2 -4.76 17.74 7.07
N LYS A 3 -5.22 16.53 6.87
CA LYS A 3 -4.37 15.41 6.97
C LYS A 3 -3.67 15.19 5.67
N GLU A 4 -2.59 14.50 5.75
CA GLU A 4 -1.90 14.05 4.57
C GLU A 4 -2.83 13.14 3.80
N SER A 5 -3.10 13.48 2.55
CA SER A 5 -4.01 12.68 1.73
C SER A 5 -3.30 11.95 0.61
N SER A 6 -1.98 12.08 0.54
CA SER A 6 -1.20 11.49 -0.54
C SER A 6 0.05 10.82 0.00
N PHE A 7 0.45 9.78 -0.68
CA PHE A 7 1.75 9.16 -0.47
C PHE A 7 2.74 9.86 -1.38
N PHE A 8 3.86 10.30 -0.83
CA PHE A 8 4.87 11.02 -1.57
C PHE A 8 6.14 10.19 -1.62
N LEU A 9 6.61 9.95 -2.82
CA LEU A 9 7.84 9.19 -3.03
C LEU A 9 8.82 10.06 -3.80
N GLU A 10 10.03 10.17 -3.26
CA GLU A 10 11.05 10.98 -3.88
C GLU A 10 12.29 10.11 -4.09
N ASN A 11 12.86 10.16 -5.28
CA ASN A 11 14.08 9.43 -5.57
C ASN A 11 14.90 10.21 -6.60
N ARG A 12 15.95 9.59 -7.08
CA ARG A 12 16.87 10.28 -8.00
C ARG A 12 16.22 10.70 -9.30
N ARG A 13 15.21 9.99 -9.72
CA ARG A 13 14.54 10.27 -10.98
C ARG A 13 13.49 11.34 -10.86
N GLY A 14 13.16 11.73 -9.64
CA GLY A 14 12.14 12.73 -9.42
C GLY A 14 11.28 12.36 -8.25
N SER A 15 10.07 12.89 -8.24
CA SER A 15 9.14 12.63 -7.16
C SER A 15 7.81 12.20 -7.72
N LEU A 16 7.07 11.46 -6.92
CA LEU A 16 5.78 10.89 -7.31
C LEU A 16 4.83 11.06 -6.16
N ARG A 17 3.63 11.55 -6.45
CA ARG A 17 2.58 11.70 -5.45
C ARG A 17 1.40 10.85 -5.86
N ILE A 18 0.94 10.00 -4.94
CA ILE A 18 -0.18 9.12 -5.20
C ILE A 18 -1.21 9.34 -4.12
N SER A 19 -2.44 9.64 -4.50
CA SER A 19 -3.52 9.79 -3.55
C SER A 19 -3.71 8.48 -2.78
N PHE A 20 -3.81 8.56 -1.46
CA PHE A 20 -4.05 7.35 -0.66
C PHE A 20 -5.36 6.67 -1.06
N ASP A 21 -6.32 7.43 -1.55
CA ASP A 21 -7.59 6.84 -1.99
C ASP A 21 -7.45 5.94 -3.20
N ARG A 22 -6.36 6.06 -3.94
CA ARG A 22 -6.12 5.24 -5.11
C ARG A 22 -5.25 4.04 -4.83
N ILE A 23 -4.62 4.00 -3.66
CA ILE A 23 -3.74 2.90 -3.31
C ILE A 23 -4.56 1.78 -2.71
N MET A 24 -4.50 0.62 -3.32
CA MET A 24 -5.24 -0.55 -2.87
C MET A 24 -4.45 -1.31 -1.82
N TYR A 25 -3.17 -1.54 -2.07
CA TYR A 25 -2.33 -2.20 -1.08
C TYR A 25 -0.85 -2.02 -1.46
N PHE A 26 0.00 -2.31 -0.47
CA PHE A 26 1.45 -2.38 -0.65
C PHE A 26 1.90 -3.79 -0.39
N PHE A 27 2.91 -4.24 -1.12
CA PHE A 27 3.54 -5.51 -0.77
C PHE A 27 5.04 -5.41 -1.00
N SER A 28 5.79 -6.23 -0.27
CA SER A 28 7.24 -6.23 -0.41
C SER A 28 7.69 -7.50 -1.07
N GLU A 29 8.69 -7.36 -1.92
CA GLU A 29 9.31 -8.50 -2.57
C GLU A 29 10.81 -8.19 -2.66
N ARG A 30 11.60 -9.00 -1.98
CA ARG A 30 13.03 -8.78 -1.87
C ARG A 30 13.25 -7.42 -1.21
N HIS A 31 13.90 -6.49 -1.87
CA HIS A 31 14.19 -5.18 -1.28
C HIS A 31 13.31 -4.09 -1.85
N ARG A 32 12.22 -4.46 -2.51
CA ARG A 32 11.32 -3.50 -3.12
C ARG A 32 9.97 -3.52 -2.46
N VAL A 33 9.38 -2.34 -2.38
CA VAL A 33 7.99 -2.19 -1.98
C VAL A 33 7.20 -1.85 -3.24
N HIS A 34 6.16 -2.62 -3.48
CA HIS A 34 5.27 -2.40 -4.63
C HIS A 34 4.01 -1.73 -4.14
N ILE A 35 3.55 -0.74 -4.90
CA ILE A 35 2.34 0.01 -4.60
C ILE A 35 1.33 -0.31 -5.68
N VAL A 36 0.27 -1.02 -5.30
CA VAL A 36 -0.78 -1.39 -6.25
C VAL A 36 -1.89 -0.37 -6.14
N THR A 37 -2.15 0.32 -7.25
CA THR A 37 -3.17 1.38 -7.27
C THR A 37 -4.23 1.05 -8.29
N THR A 38 -5.29 1.86 -8.30
CA THR A 38 -6.34 1.71 -9.29
C THR A 38 -5.85 2.05 -10.69
N ASP A 39 -4.73 2.76 -10.80
CA ASP A 39 -4.17 3.18 -12.08
C ASP A 39 -2.97 2.36 -12.52
N GLY A 40 -2.57 1.37 -11.74
CA GLY A 40 -1.42 0.55 -12.08
C GLY A 40 -0.52 0.32 -10.89
N GLU A 41 0.67 -0.15 -11.14
CA GLU A 41 1.59 -0.55 -10.08
C GLU A 41 2.87 0.27 -10.19
N LYS A 42 3.37 0.71 -9.04
CA LYS A 42 4.66 1.40 -8.91
C LYS A 42 5.51 0.63 -7.91
N SER A 43 6.80 0.88 -7.90
CA SER A 43 7.66 0.23 -6.92
C SER A 43 8.83 1.14 -6.55
N PHE A 44 9.41 0.87 -5.39
CA PHE A 44 10.59 1.60 -4.95
C PHE A 44 11.37 0.70 -4.00
N TYR A 45 12.64 1.02 -3.78
CA TYR A 45 13.46 0.29 -2.81
C TYR A 45 13.11 0.77 -1.42
N GLY A 46 12.88 -0.17 -0.53
CA GLY A 46 12.54 0.18 0.84
C GLY A 46 11.98 -1.01 1.59
N LYS A 47 11.47 -0.72 2.79
CA LYS A 47 10.93 -1.75 3.67
C LYS A 47 9.54 -1.36 4.11
N LEU A 48 8.65 -2.35 4.17
CA LEU A 48 7.27 -2.11 4.62
C LEU A 48 7.22 -1.58 6.06
N GLY A 49 8.10 -2.08 6.91
CA GLY A 49 8.10 -1.64 8.30
C GLY A 49 8.36 -0.16 8.47
N GLU A 50 9.21 0.39 7.61
CA GLU A 50 9.48 1.82 7.65
C GLU A 50 8.32 2.64 7.13
N LEU A 51 7.62 2.10 6.16
CA LEU A 51 6.50 2.76 5.54
C LEU A 51 5.29 2.78 6.46
N GLU A 52 5.11 1.71 7.20
CA GLU A 52 3.90 1.47 7.97
C GLU A 52 3.53 2.62 8.90
N SER A 53 4.53 3.20 9.55
CA SER A 53 4.29 4.22 10.55
C SER A 53 3.86 5.55 9.95
N SER A 54 4.04 5.74 8.66
CA SER A 54 3.69 7.01 8.01
C SER A 54 2.38 6.94 7.25
N LEU A 55 1.67 5.82 7.30
CA LEU A 55 0.43 5.65 6.56
C LEU A 55 -0.78 6.01 7.42
N PRO A 56 -1.88 6.45 6.79
CA PRO A 56 -3.12 6.68 7.52
C PRO A 56 -3.65 5.42 8.17
N SER A 57 -4.56 5.59 9.12
CA SER A 57 -5.07 4.46 9.90
C SER A 57 -5.89 3.46 9.09
N CYS A 58 -6.33 3.83 7.90
CA CYS A 58 -7.08 2.90 7.06
C CYS A 58 -6.18 1.84 6.42
N PHE A 59 -4.85 2.01 6.52
CA PHE A 59 -3.91 1.01 6.04
C PHE A 59 -3.53 0.10 7.20
N VAL A 60 -3.70 -1.19 7.01
CA VAL A 60 -3.49 -2.18 8.06
C VAL A 60 -2.54 -3.25 7.55
N ARG A 61 -1.55 -3.58 8.37
CA ARG A 61 -0.62 -4.64 8.01
C ARG A 61 -1.25 -5.98 8.35
N ILE A 62 -1.44 -6.80 7.32
CA ILE A 62 -2.10 -8.12 7.50
C ILE A 62 -1.11 -9.28 7.39
N HIS A 63 0.11 -8.99 6.97
CA HIS A 63 1.10 -10.03 6.74
C HIS A 63 2.47 -9.36 6.77
N ASN A 64 3.53 -10.15 6.93
CA ASN A 64 4.88 -9.61 6.89
C ASN A 64 5.15 -8.84 5.61
N ARG A 65 4.47 -9.20 4.55
CA ARG A 65 4.74 -8.65 3.22
C ARG A 65 3.59 -7.85 2.64
N TYR A 66 2.52 -7.60 3.39
CA TYR A 66 1.34 -6.92 2.86
C TYR A 66 0.75 -5.92 3.83
N ILE A 67 0.48 -4.72 3.32
CA ILE A 67 -0.29 -3.70 4.01
C ILE A 67 -1.44 -3.35 3.09
N ILE A 68 -2.66 -3.43 3.57
CA ILE A 68 -3.84 -3.20 2.74
C ILE A 68 -4.54 -1.92 3.13
N ASN A 69 -5.23 -1.32 2.16
CA ASN A 69 -6.13 -0.22 2.39
C ASN A 69 -7.51 -0.80 2.65
N MET A 70 -8.02 -0.60 3.85
CA MET A 70 -9.28 -1.19 4.26
C MET A 70 -10.46 -0.73 3.40
N LYS A 71 -10.32 0.40 2.73
CA LYS A 71 -11.37 0.87 1.83
C LYS A 71 -11.62 -0.07 0.66
N TYR A 72 -10.62 -0.86 0.30
CA TYR A 72 -10.72 -1.79 -0.83
C TYR A 72 -10.92 -3.22 -0.40
N LEU A 73 -11.13 -3.44 0.89
CA LEU A 73 -11.34 -4.80 1.40
C LEU A 73 -12.70 -5.30 0.98
N ASP A 74 -12.72 -6.30 0.11
CA ASP A 74 -13.97 -6.91 -0.34
C ASP A 74 -14.45 -7.96 0.65
N SER A 75 -13.53 -8.77 1.16
CA SER A 75 -13.91 -9.79 2.13
C SER A 75 -12.66 -10.22 2.89
N LEU A 76 -12.89 -10.83 4.04
CA LEU A 76 -11.84 -11.38 4.87
C LEU A 76 -12.13 -12.86 5.06
N GLU A 77 -11.32 -13.70 4.44
CA GLU A 77 -11.46 -15.15 4.52
C GLU A 77 -10.54 -15.70 5.59
N ALA A 78 -10.72 -16.97 5.92
CA ALA A 78 -9.90 -17.61 6.94
C ALA A 78 -8.42 -17.60 6.60
N SER A 79 -8.08 -17.70 5.34
CA SER A 79 -6.70 -17.82 4.90
C SER A 79 -6.20 -16.61 4.13
N HIS A 80 -7.07 -15.66 3.76
CA HIS A 80 -6.64 -14.53 2.95
C HIS A 80 -7.67 -13.41 2.99
N ALA A 81 -7.24 -12.22 2.58
CA ALA A 81 -8.12 -11.07 2.39
C ALA A 81 -8.29 -10.86 0.90
N VAL A 82 -9.47 -10.39 0.50
CA VAL A 82 -9.73 -10.07 -0.91
C VAL A 82 -9.79 -8.55 -1.05
N ILE A 83 -8.86 -8.00 -1.82
CA ILE A 83 -8.72 -6.56 -2.00
C ILE A 83 -8.91 -6.24 -3.47
N GLY A 84 -9.98 -5.50 -3.78
CA GLY A 84 -10.26 -5.13 -5.16
C GLY A 84 -10.40 -6.34 -6.08
N GLY A 85 -10.92 -7.44 -5.53
CA GLY A 85 -11.06 -8.67 -6.29
C GLY A 85 -9.85 -9.59 -6.27
N GLU A 86 -8.76 -9.16 -5.62
CA GLU A 86 -7.50 -9.91 -5.62
C GLU A 86 -7.28 -10.56 -4.27
N PRO A 87 -7.13 -11.89 -4.19
CA PRO A 87 -6.86 -12.53 -2.91
C PRO A 87 -5.42 -12.34 -2.46
N LEU A 88 -5.24 -11.97 -1.20
CA LEU A 88 -3.92 -11.76 -0.59
C LEU A 88 -3.80 -12.64 0.64
N PRO A 89 -2.57 -13.08 0.95
CA PRO A 89 -2.36 -13.95 2.13
C PRO A 89 -2.65 -13.29 3.46
#